data_c1eaab14531bc64185b8189be1ec8acf
#
_entry.id   c1eaab14531bc64185b8189be1ec8acf
#
_cell.length_a   1.000
_cell.length_b   1.000
_cell.length_c   1.000
_cell.angle_alpha   90.00
_cell.angle_beta   90.00
_cell.angle_gamma   90.00
#
_symmetry.space_group_name_H-M   'P 1'
#
loop_
_entity.id
_entity.type
_entity.pdbx_description
1 polymer ?
#
loop_
_entity_poly.entity_id
_entity_poly.type
_entity_poly.pdbx_seq_one_letter_code
_entity_poly.pdbx_strand_id
1 'polypeptide(L)'
;MLTGPVTILNWSFPREDISIKESTLQIALAIRDEVQDLEANGIDIIQIDEAALREKLPLRKSDWYSQYLDWAIPAFRLVHSGVKPETQIHTHMCYSEFTDIIPAIDAMDADVITFEASRSDLQILDSLKENNFKTEVGPGVYDIHSPRVPSVDEIVNALNAMRDRIEDSKLWVNPDCGLKTRGETETKASLINLVKAAEIIRNK
;
A
#
# COMPACT_ATOMS: atom_id res chain seq x y z
N MET A 1 -0.28 -11.60 -2.22
CA MET A 1 -0.41 -10.53 -1.21
C MET A 1 -0.10 -11.14 0.15
N LEU A 2 0.77 -10.50 0.90
CA LEU A 2 1.22 -10.87 2.24
C LEU A 2 0.89 -9.74 3.21
N THR A 3 0.86 -10.05 4.52
CA THR A 3 0.75 -9.03 5.57
C THR A 3 2.14 -8.69 6.08
N GLY A 4 2.44 -7.42 6.23
CA GLY A 4 3.73 -6.93 6.68
C GLY A 4 4.03 -7.22 8.15
N PRO A 5 5.32 -7.17 8.56
CA PRO A 5 5.76 -7.65 9.85
C PRO A 5 5.23 -6.81 11.03
N VAL A 6 5.09 -5.50 10.86
CA VAL A 6 4.54 -4.62 11.91
C VAL A 6 3.04 -4.89 12.10
N THR A 7 2.32 -5.07 11.01
CA THR A 7 0.89 -5.38 11.03
C THR A 7 0.63 -6.75 11.68
N ILE A 8 1.40 -7.78 11.33
CA ILE A 8 1.29 -9.10 11.96
C ILE A 8 1.51 -8.99 13.46
N LEU A 9 2.59 -8.32 13.89
CA LEU A 9 2.88 -8.16 15.31
C LEU A 9 1.76 -7.40 16.03
N ASN A 10 1.26 -6.31 15.42
CA ASN A 10 0.23 -5.47 16.02
C ASN A 10 -1.10 -6.20 16.24
N TRP A 11 -1.44 -7.11 15.34
CA TRP A 11 -2.68 -7.88 15.38
C TRP A 11 -2.52 -9.27 15.98
N SER A 12 -1.36 -9.55 16.57
CA SER A 12 -1.02 -10.80 17.26
C SER A 12 -0.84 -10.60 18.76
N PHE A 13 -0.60 -11.68 19.47
CA PHE A 13 -0.16 -11.65 20.87
C PHE A 13 1.37 -11.66 20.91
N PRO A 14 2.01 -10.50 21.14
CA PRO A 14 3.47 -10.43 21.14
C PRO A 14 4.06 -11.23 22.32
N ARG A 15 5.28 -11.74 22.12
CA ARG A 15 6.08 -12.34 23.17
C ARG A 15 6.49 -11.27 24.20
N GLU A 16 6.54 -11.66 25.48
CA GLU A 16 6.95 -10.76 26.58
C GLU A 16 8.43 -10.88 26.95
N ASP A 17 9.10 -11.94 26.46
CA ASP A 17 10.50 -12.25 26.78
C ASP A 17 11.53 -11.60 25.84
N ILE A 18 11.08 -11.02 24.74
CA ILE A 18 11.91 -10.23 23.80
C ILE A 18 11.21 -8.91 23.46
N SER A 19 12.00 -7.96 22.94
CA SER A 19 11.46 -6.67 22.56
C SER A 19 10.52 -6.75 21.34
N ILE A 20 9.59 -5.79 21.23
CA ILE A 20 8.72 -5.64 20.05
C ILE A 20 9.53 -5.54 18.76
N LYS A 21 10.65 -4.80 18.80
CA LYS A 21 11.58 -4.69 17.67
C LYS A 21 12.13 -6.05 17.24
N GLU A 22 12.63 -6.85 18.19
CA GLU A 22 13.16 -8.18 17.90
C GLU A 22 12.09 -9.12 17.36
N SER A 23 10.89 -9.10 17.96
CA SER A 23 9.75 -9.89 17.48
C SER A 23 9.40 -9.52 16.04
N THR A 24 9.35 -8.22 15.71
CA THR A 24 9.07 -7.73 14.35
C THR A 24 10.13 -8.19 13.36
N LEU A 25 11.41 -8.12 13.73
CA LEU A 25 12.50 -8.58 12.86
C LEU A 25 12.47 -10.09 12.61
N GLN A 26 12.09 -10.90 13.61
CA GLN A 26 11.90 -12.35 13.42
C GLN A 26 10.74 -12.64 12.44
N ILE A 27 9.63 -11.91 12.55
CA ILE A 27 8.50 -12.01 11.62
C ILE A 27 8.95 -11.58 10.22
N ALA A 28 9.69 -10.47 10.10
CA ALA A 28 10.20 -9.98 8.83
C ALA A 28 11.08 -11.01 8.10
N LEU A 29 11.94 -11.72 8.82
CA LEU A 29 12.76 -12.80 8.26
C LEU A 29 11.90 -13.97 7.73
N ALA A 30 10.87 -14.36 8.47
CA ALA A 30 9.96 -15.43 8.03
C ALA A 30 9.18 -15.03 6.77
N ILE A 31 8.71 -13.76 6.70
CA ILE A 31 8.01 -13.27 5.50
C ILE A 31 8.98 -13.13 4.33
N ARG A 32 10.24 -12.74 4.57
CA ARG A 32 11.26 -12.69 3.52
C ARG A 32 11.47 -14.04 2.83
N ASP A 33 11.49 -15.12 3.59
CA ASP A 33 11.63 -16.45 3.02
C ASP A 33 10.44 -16.78 2.10
N GLU A 34 9.21 -16.43 2.50
CA GLU A 34 8.02 -16.55 1.66
C GLU A 34 8.10 -15.69 0.39
N VAL A 35 8.57 -14.44 0.50
CA VAL A 35 8.75 -13.52 -0.64
C VAL A 35 9.74 -14.12 -1.66
N GLN A 36 10.85 -14.67 -1.19
CA GLN A 36 11.84 -15.32 -2.06
C GLN A 36 11.28 -16.60 -2.72
N ASP A 37 10.50 -17.37 -2.00
CA ASP A 37 9.83 -18.55 -2.55
C ASP A 37 8.81 -18.17 -3.62
N LEU A 38 8.04 -17.10 -3.43
CA LEU A 38 7.10 -16.58 -4.44
C LEU A 38 7.85 -16.15 -5.71
N GLU A 39 8.93 -15.38 -5.57
CA GLU A 39 9.77 -14.98 -6.70
C GLU A 39 10.37 -16.20 -7.43
N ALA A 40 10.91 -17.18 -6.69
CA ALA A 40 11.47 -18.39 -7.26
C ALA A 40 10.44 -19.23 -8.05
N ASN A 41 9.15 -19.09 -7.71
CA ASN A 41 8.03 -19.70 -8.42
C ASN A 41 7.45 -18.82 -9.55
N GLY A 42 8.12 -17.74 -9.92
CA GLY A 42 7.76 -16.91 -11.08
C GLY A 42 6.70 -15.84 -10.81
N ILE A 43 6.59 -15.38 -9.57
CA ILE A 43 5.73 -14.25 -9.22
C ILE A 43 6.56 -12.96 -9.38
N ASP A 44 6.17 -12.11 -10.31
CA ASP A 44 6.89 -10.87 -10.66
C ASP A 44 6.41 -9.66 -9.84
N ILE A 45 5.20 -9.71 -9.27
CA ILE A 45 4.63 -8.62 -8.46
C ILE A 45 4.18 -9.17 -7.11
N ILE A 46 4.79 -8.67 -6.05
CA ILE A 46 4.52 -9.13 -4.68
C ILE A 46 4.05 -7.94 -3.83
N GLN A 47 2.84 -8.03 -3.28
CA GLN A 47 2.28 -7.01 -2.40
C GLN A 47 2.41 -7.42 -0.94
N ILE A 48 2.93 -6.50 -0.11
CA ILE A 48 3.16 -6.67 1.34
C ILE A 48 2.47 -5.51 2.06
N ASP A 49 1.35 -5.78 2.71
CA ASP A 49 0.48 -4.74 3.29
C ASP A 49 0.88 -4.38 4.72
N GLU A 50 1.20 -3.11 4.96
CA GLU A 50 1.50 -2.56 6.29
C GLU A 50 0.37 -1.64 6.80
N ALA A 51 -0.82 -2.22 6.94
CA ALA A 51 -2.03 -1.49 7.36
C ALA A 51 -1.90 -0.84 8.75
N ALA A 52 -1.16 -1.47 9.67
CA ALA A 52 -1.02 -1.02 11.05
C ALA A 52 0.21 -0.13 11.31
N LEU A 53 0.97 0.27 10.28
CA LEU A 53 2.19 1.05 10.46
C LEU A 53 1.94 2.32 11.29
N ARG A 54 0.89 3.07 10.99
CA ARG A 54 0.55 4.31 11.68
C ARG A 54 -0.01 4.11 13.10
N GLU A 55 -0.66 2.98 13.38
CA GLU A 55 -1.31 2.70 14.65
C GLU A 55 -0.33 2.63 15.84
N LYS A 56 0.93 2.31 15.57
CA LYS A 56 1.98 2.17 16.59
C LYS A 56 2.84 3.40 16.80
N LEU A 57 2.57 4.49 16.09
CA LEU A 57 3.30 5.74 16.32
C LEU A 57 3.17 6.19 17.77
N PRO A 58 4.28 6.56 18.43
CA PRO A 58 4.23 7.17 19.76
C PRO A 58 3.36 8.44 19.76
N LEU A 59 2.75 8.76 20.90
CA LEU A 59 1.90 9.94 21.03
C LEU A 59 2.64 11.26 20.73
N ARG A 60 3.93 11.33 21.02
CA ARG A 60 4.76 12.50 20.73
C ARG A 60 5.46 12.35 19.39
N LYS A 61 5.27 13.32 18.49
CA LYS A 61 5.95 13.35 17.17
C LYS A 61 7.48 13.26 17.27
N SER A 62 8.09 13.89 18.29
CA SER A 62 9.54 13.82 18.54
C SER A 62 10.09 12.40 18.74
N ASP A 63 9.23 11.48 19.15
CA ASP A 63 9.61 10.12 19.51
C ASP A 63 9.38 9.13 18.35
N TRP A 64 8.72 9.55 17.26
CA TRP A 64 8.30 8.68 16.18
C TRP A 64 9.46 7.91 15.55
N TYR A 65 10.57 8.60 15.26
CA TYR A 65 11.72 7.94 14.66
C TYR A 65 12.48 7.12 15.71
N SER A 66 12.96 7.72 16.77
CA SER A 66 13.84 7.08 17.75
C SER A 66 13.20 5.87 18.46
N GLN A 67 11.89 5.88 18.68
CA GLN A 67 11.21 4.80 19.40
C GLN A 67 10.50 3.80 18.47
N TYR A 68 10.27 4.14 17.19
CA TYR A 68 9.45 3.30 16.32
C TYR A 68 9.93 3.22 14.87
N LEU A 69 9.90 4.31 14.11
CA LEU A 69 10.14 4.28 12.65
C LEU A 69 11.57 3.82 12.30
N ASP A 70 12.57 4.12 13.13
CA ASP A 70 13.97 3.70 12.94
C ASP A 70 14.16 2.18 12.94
N TRP A 71 13.18 1.41 13.40
CA TRP A 71 13.21 -0.04 13.30
C TRP A 71 12.05 -0.63 12.48
N ALA A 72 10.89 0.02 12.46
CA ALA A 72 9.72 -0.46 11.71
C ALA A 72 9.96 -0.41 10.20
N ILE A 73 10.52 0.70 9.68
CA ILE A 73 10.85 0.83 8.27
C ILE A 73 11.93 -0.17 7.82
N PRO A 74 13.07 -0.32 8.50
CA PRO A 74 14.02 -1.39 8.20
C PRO A 74 13.43 -2.81 8.28
N ALA A 75 12.48 -3.07 9.18
CA ALA A 75 11.81 -4.36 9.25
C ALA A 75 10.98 -4.66 7.98
N PHE A 76 10.28 -3.67 7.43
CA PHE A 76 9.61 -3.81 6.15
C PHE A 76 10.61 -4.04 5.01
N ARG A 77 11.68 -3.24 4.92
CA ARG A 77 12.72 -3.42 3.90
C ARG A 77 13.39 -4.78 3.97
N LEU A 78 13.52 -5.36 5.16
CA LEU A 78 14.08 -6.70 5.33
C LEU A 78 13.25 -7.76 4.62
N VAL A 79 11.91 -7.60 4.60
CA VAL A 79 10.98 -8.56 3.97
C VAL A 79 11.27 -8.75 2.48
N HIS A 80 11.65 -7.69 1.77
CA HIS A 80 11.92 -7.74 0.33
C HIS A 80 13.41 -7.61 -0.04
N SER A 81 14.30 -7.65 0.95
CA SER A 81 15.75 -7.42 0.74
C SER A 81 16.47 -8.49 -0.08
N GLY A 82 15.83 -9.56 -0.47
CA GLY A 82 16.47 -10.65 -1.23
C GLY A 82 15.92 -10.82 -2.65
N VAL A 83 14.97 -9.98 -3.07
CA VAL A 83 14.38 -10.07 -4.41
C VAL A 83 15.28 -9.45 -5.48
N LYS A 84 15.07 -9.86 -6.72
CA LYS A 84 15.76 -9.28 -7.89
C LYS A 84 15.23 -7.87 -8.18
N PRO A 85 16.00 -7.03 -8.86
CA PRO A 85 15.56 -5.67 -9.25
C PRO A 85 14.31 -5.64 -10.13
N GLU A 86 14.01 -6.73 -10.84
CA GLU A 86 12.87 -6.86 -11.75
C GLU A 86 11.57 -7.24 -11.00
N THR A 87 11.67 -7.77 -9.78
CA THR A 87 10.51 -8.13 -8.97
C THR A 87 9.93 -6.89 -8.32
N GLN A 88 8.68 -6.57 -8.68
CA GLN A 88 8.01 -5.36 -8.22
C GLN A 88 7.37 -5.55 -6.84
N ILE A 89 7.69 -4.68 -5.92
CA ILE A 89 7.17 -4.71 -4.54
C ILE A 89 6.09 -3.65 -4.36
N HIS A 90 4.89 -4.09 -4.06
CA HIS A 90 3.75 -3.25 -3.73
C HIS A 90 3.50 -3.24 -2.22
N THR A 91 2.95 -2.15 -1.72
CA THR A 91 2.39 -2.06 -0.36
C THR A 91 1.03 -1.40 -0.38
N HIS A 92 0.24 -1.63 0.66
CA HIS A 92 -1.07 -1.01 0.83
C HIS A 92 -1.23 -0.48 2.25
N MET A 93 -1.82 0.71 2.36
CA MET A 93 -2.19 1.33 3.63
C MET A 93 -3.69 1.59 3.67
N CYS A 94 -4.39 0.83 4.54
CA CYS A 94 -5.81 1.02 4.79
C CYS A 94 -6.05 2.17 5.76
N TYR A 95 -7.14 2.93 5.59
CA TYR A 95 -7.68 3.91 6.54
C TYR A 95 -6.65 4.84 7.20
N SER A 96 -5.58 5.18 6.48
CA SER A 96 -4.45 5.91 7.08
C SER A 96 -4.37 7.33 6.53
N GLU A 97 -4.51 8.31 7.41
CA GLU A 97 -4.00 9.66 7.18
C GLU A 97 -2.48 9.65 7.41
N PHE A 98 -1.69 9.37 6.38
CA PHE A 98 -0.24 9.23 6.50
C PHE A 98 0.57 10.45 6.04
N THR A 99 -0.08 11.59 5.83
CA THR A 99 0.58 12.86 5.44
C THR A 99 1.73 13.24 6.37
N ASP A 100 1.61 12.91 7.64
CA ASP A 100 2.63 13.20 8.66
C ASP A 100 3.90 12.31 8.57
N ILE A 101 3.84 11.17 7.87
CA ILE A 101 4.91 10.17 7.78
C ILE A 101 5.31 9.85 6.34
N ILE A 102 4.97 10.69 5.37
CA ILE A 102 5.33 10.52 3.95
C ILE A 102 6.81 10.18 3.75
N PRO A 103 7.79 10.86 4.39
CA PRO A 103 9.19 10.50 4.24
C PRO A 103 9.54 9.10 4.76
N ALA A 104 8.86 8.64 5.82
CA ALA A 104 9.07 7.30 6.34
C ALA A 104 8.49 6.24 5.40
N ILE A 105 7.35 6.53 4.77
CA ILE A 105 6.72 5.65 3.78
C ILE A 105 7.58 5.53 2.52
N ASP A 106 8.11 6.65 2.01
CA ASP A 106 9.04 6.64 0.87
C ASP A 106 10.31 5.83 1.19
N ALA A 107 10.75 5.86 2.47
CA ALA A 107 11.89 5.09 2.96
C ALA A 107 11.61 3.58 3.11
N MET A 108 10.37 3.11 2.97
CA MET A 108 10.04 1.67 2.91
C MET A 108 10.63 1.00 1.67
N ASP A 109 10.95 1.78 0.64
CA ASP A 109 11.59 1.29 -0.59
C ASP A 109 10.71 0.27 -1.34
N ALA A 110 9.40 0.47 -1.30
CA ALA A 110 8.45 -0.22 -2.16
C ALA A 110 8.38 0.50 -3.53
N ASP A 111 8.08 -0.24 -4.60
CA ASP A 111 7.92 0.35 -5.94
C ASP A 111 6.58 1.06 -6.08
N VAL A 112 5.53 0.51 -5.47
CA VAL A 112 4.17 1.05 -5.55
C VAL A 112 3.50 1.06 -4.18
N ILE A 113 2.85 2.17 -3.84
CA ILE A 113 1.95 2.24 -2.69
C ILE A 113 0.51 2.48 -3.12
N THR A 114 -0.42 1.68 -2.61
CA THR A 114 -1.86 1.87 -2.79
C THR A 114 -2.53 2.32 -1.50
N PHE A 115 -3.56 3.15 -1.60
CA PHE A 115 -4.29 3.67 -0.46
C PHE A 115 -5.71 4.10 -0.83
N GLU A 116 -6.57 4.27 0.16
CA GLU A 116 -7.94 4.72 -0.04
C GLU A 116 -7.98 6.21 -0.41
N ALA A 117 -8.69 6.55 -1.48
CA ALA A 117 -8.81 7.92 -1.97
C ALA A 117 -10.20 8.28 -2.49
N SER A 118 -11.09 7.32 -2.71
CA SER A 118 -12.38 7.56 -3.38
C SER A 118 -13.32 8.50 -2.61
N ARG A 119 -13.15 8.61 -1.29
CA ARG A 119 -13.94 9.49 -0.41
C ARG A 119 -13.19 10.76 0.00
N SER A 120 -11.95 10.92 -0.44
CA SER A 120 -11.13 12.09 -0.14
C SER A 120 -11.25 13.13 -1.26
N ASP A 121 -10.86 14.35 -0.98
CA ASP A 121 -10.69 15.43 -1.95
C ASP A 121 -9.33 15.41 -2.64
N LEU A 122 -8.61 14.28 -2.57
CA LEU A 122 -7.28 14.06 -3.13
C LEU A 122 -6.16 14.94 -2.52
N GLN A 123 -6.38 15.56 -1.35
CA GLN A 123 -5.34 16.37 -0.66
C GLN A 123 -4.07 15.56 -0.37
N ILE A 124 -4.21 14.25 -0.17
CA ILE A 124 -3.05 13.37 -0.01
C ILE A 124 -2.11 13.43 -1.21
N LEU A 125 -2.63 13.54 -2.43
CA LEU A 125 -1.82 13.62 -3.65
C LEU A 125 -1.04 14.93 -3.73
N ASP A 126 -1.64 16.04 -3.28
CA ASP A 126 -0.96 17.32 -3.18
C ASP A 126 0.19 17.23 -2.16
N SER A 127 -0.06 16.57 -1.01
CA SER A 127 0.98 16.34 0.00
C SER A 127 2.12 15.43 -0.49
N LEU A 128 1.83 14.40 -1.29
CA LEU A 128 2.85 13.55 -1.91
C LEU A 128 3.74 14.37 -2.85
N LYS A 129 3.14 15.22 -3.67
CA LYS A 129 3.86 16.12 -4.59
C LYS A 129 4.74 17.14 -3.84
N GLU A 130 4.22 17.77 -2.78
CA GLU A 130 4.97 18.72 -1.95
C GLU A 130 6.18 18.08 -1.27
N ASN A 131 6.10 16.80 -0.92
CA ASN A 131 7.19 16.03 -0.31
C ASN A 131 8.13 15.36 -1.33
N ASN A 132 7.97 15.61 -2.63
CA ASN A 132 8.75 14.98 -3.70
C ASN A 132 8.75 13.45 -3.62
N PHE A 133 7.60 12.86 -3.32
CA PHE A 133 7.43 11.42 -3.17
C PHE A 133 7.84 10.70 -4.45
N LYS A 134 8.68 9.66 -4.32
CA LYS A 134 9.31 8.99 -5.46
C LYS A 134 8.59 7.73 -5.90
N THR A 135 8.00 7.03 -4.94
CA THR A 135 7.29 5.78 -5.15
C THR A 135 6.08 5.99 -6.05
N GLU A 136 5.77 5.03 -6.90
CA GLU A 136 4.54 5.04 -7.71
C GLU A 136 3.32 4.86 -6.80
N VAL A 137 2.17 5.38 -7.22
CA VAL A 137 0.98 5.44 -6.36
C VAL A 137 -0.27 4.91 -7.03
N GLY A 138 -1.07 4.18 -6.26
CA GLY A 138 -2.40 3.71 -6.63
C GLY A 138 -3.45 4.25 -5.67
N PRO A 139 -3.93 5.51 -5.87
CA PRO A 139 -5.06 6.00 -5.11
C PRO A 139 -6.33 5.24 -5.51
N GLY A 140 -7.12 4.79 -4.55
CA GLY A 140 -8.37 4.08 -4.84
C GLY A 140 -9.36 4.92 -5.64
N VAL A 141 -9.96 4.33 -6.66
CA VAL A 141 -10.89 5.02 -7.57
C VAL A 141 -12.36 4.77 -7.24
N TYR A 142 -12.65 3.82 -6.35
CA TYR A 142 -14.01 3.58 -5.85
C TYR A 142 -14.03 2.93 -4.46
N ASP A 143 -15.11 3.24 -3.71
CA ASP A 143 -15.35 2.72 -2.37
C ASP A 143 -15.80 1.26 -2.41
N ILE A 144 -15.00 0.38 -1.83
CA ILE A 144 -15.27 -1.06 -1.76
C ILE A 144 -16.35 -1.42 -0.72
N HIS A 145 -16.72 -0.52 0.17
CA HIS A 145 -17.78 -0.76 1.17
C HIS A 145 -19.18 -0.59 0.59
N SER A 146 -19.30 0.11 -0.54
CA SER A 146 -20.54 0.19 -1.31
C SER A 146 -20.73 -1.06 -2.16
N PRO A 147 -21.91 -1.73 -2.12
CA PRO A 147 -22.19 -2.86 -3.00
C PRO A 147 -22.43 -2.44 -4.47
N ARG A 148 -22.46 -1.15 -4.74
CA ARG A 148 -22.65 -0.59 -6.08
C ARG A 148 -21.43 -0.87 -6.97
N VAL A 149 -21.67 -1.36 -8.17
CA VAL A 149 -20.64 -1.48 -9.21
C VAL A 149 -20.37 -0.08 -9.79
N PRO A 150 -19.14 0.47 -9.71
CA PRO A 150 -18.83 1.75 -10.32
C PRO A 150 -18.89 1.65 -11.85
N SER A 151 -19.37 2.68 -12.51
CA SER A 151 -19.34 2.74 -13.98
C SER A 151 -17.93 3.05 -14.49
N VAL A 152 -17.66 2.72 -15.76
CA VAL A 152 -16.39 3.04 -16.41
C VAL A 152 -16.16 4.56 -16.41
N ASP A 153 -17.18 5.36 -16.67
CA ASP A 153 -17.07 6.82 -16.72
C ASP A 153 -16.73 7.42 -15.34
N GLU A 154 -17.32 6.88 -14.25
CA GLU A 154 -16.96 7.30 -12.89
C GLU A 154 -15.47 7.05 -12.59
N ILE A 155 -14.96 5.88 -12.95
CA ILE A 155 -13.57 5.53 -12.76
C ILE A 155 -12.66 6.42 -13.63
N VAL A 156 -13.01 6.64 -14.90
CA VAL A 156 -12.26 7.53 -15.81
C VAL A 156 -12.21 8.96 -15.27
N ASN A 157 -13.33 9.46 -14.72
CA ASN A 157 -13.36 10.80 -14.13
C ASN A 157 -12.46 10.90 -12.88
N ALA A 158 -12.48 9.88 -12.01
CA ALA A 158 -11.57 9.82 -10.86
C ALA A 158 -10.09 9.80 -11.30
N LEU A 159 -9.74 8.97 -12.29
CA LEU A 159 -8.38 8.91 -12.84
C LEU A 159 -7.95 10.23 -13.46
N ASN A 160 -8.81 10.91 -14.22
CA ASN A 160 -8.46 12.22 -14.78
C ASN A 160 -8.17 13.26 -13.68
N ALA A 161 -8.94 13.28 -12.59
CA ALA A 161 -8.68 14.17 -11.46
C ALA A 161 -7.33 13.86 -10.74
N MET A 162 -6.92 12.58 -10.73
CA MET A 162 -5.62 12.16 -10.18
C MET A 162 -4.46 12.57 -11.10
N ARG A 163 -4.63 12.46 -12.43
CA ARG A 163 -3.64 12.84 -13.45
C ARG A 163 -3.29 14.33 -13.44
N ASP A 164 -4.16 15.18 -12.93
CA ASP A 164 -3.84 16.59 -12.71
C ASP A 164 -2.74 16.81 -11.64
N ARG A 165 -2.45 15.78 -10.84
CA ARG A 165 -1.52 15.82 -9.70
C ARG A 165 -0.36 14.85 -9.81
N ILE A 166 -0.54 13.73 -10.49
CA ILE A 166 0.42 12.62 -10.61
C ILE A 166 0.68 12.36 -12.09
N GLU A 167 1.94 12.14 -12.42
CA GLU A 167 2.34 11.72 -13.78
C GLU A 167 1.74 10.34 -14.12
N ASP A 168 1.28 10.17 -15.36
CA ASP A 168 0.68 8.93 -15.85
C ASP A 168 1.59 7.70 -15.63
N SER A 169 2.90 7.88 -15.76
CA SER A 169 3.91 6.84 -15.56
C SER A 169 4.00 6.33 -14.11
N LYS A 170 3.46 7.08 -13.16
CA LYS A 170 3.48 6.77 -11.73
C LYS A 170 2.09 6.41 -11.17
N LEU A 171 1.05 6.42 -12.00
CA LEU A 171 -0.32 6.23 -11.57
C LEU A 171 -0.80 4.80 -11.80
N TRP A 172 -1.15 4.10 -10.74
CA TRP A 172 -1.79 2.80 -10.76
C TRP A 172 -3.30 2.90 -10.57
N VAL A 173 -4.03 1.92 -11.10
CA VAL A 173 -5.50 1.88 -11.06
C VAL A 173 -5.95 0.73 -10.17
N ASN A 174 -6.56 1.05 -9.04
CA ASN A 174 -7.01 0.07 -8.04
C ASN A 174 -8.26 0.54 -7.30
N PRO A 175 -9.01 -0.38 -6.66
CA PRO A 175 -10.05 -0.01 -5.70
C PRO A 175 -9.42 0.59 -4.42
N ASP A 176 -10.25 1.16 -3.55
CA ASP A 176 -9.78 1.70 -2.27
C ASP A 176 -9.05 0.66 -1.42
N CYS A 177 -9.54 -0.56 -1.39
CA CYS A 177 -8.96 -1.65 -0.60
C CYS A 177 -9.35 -3.02 -1.17
N GLY A 178 -8.99 -4.10 -0.48
CA GLY A 178 -9.33 -5.48 -0.83
C GLY A 178 -10.84 -5.75 -0.88
N LEU A 179 -11.28 -6.54 -1.85
CA LEU A 179 -12.70 -6.79 -2.16
C LEU A 179 -13.33 -7.94 -1.36
N LYS A 180 -12.71 -8.38 -0.27
CA LYS A 180 -13.13 -9.53 0.54
C LYS A 180 -14.56 -9.48 1.11
N THR A 181 -15.14 -8.28 1.21
CA THR A 181 -16.51 -8.06 1.72
C THR A 181 -17.55 -7.99 0.62
N ARG A 182 -17.16 -8.16 -0.65
CA ARG A 182 -18.05 -8.10 -1.82
C ARG A 182 -18.37 -9.49 -2.34
N GLY A 183 -19.55 -9.61 -2.95
CA GLY A 183 -19.95 -10.82 -3.65
C GLY A 183 -19.20 -10.98 -4.99
N GLU A 184 -19.08 -12.22 -5.48
CA GLU A 184 -18.34 -12.52 -6.70
C GLU A 184 -18.85 -11.74 -7.92
N THR A 185 -20.17 -11.64 -8.09
CA THR A 185 -20.79 -10.97 -9.25
C THR A 185 -20.41 -9.50 -9.32
N GLU A 186 -20.55 -8.78 -8.21
CA GLU A 186 -20.23 -7.35 -8.14
C GLU A 186 -18.73 -7.10 -8.20
N THR A 187 -17.92 -7.96 -7.58
CA THR A 187 -16.46 -7.91 -7.65
C THR A 187 -15.98 -8.03 -9.09
N LYS A 188 -16.45 -9.06 -9.81
CA LYS A 188 -16.09 -9.29 -11.21
C LYS A 188 -16.50 -8.12 -12.09
N ALA A 189 -17.72 -7.60 -11.92
CA ALA A 189 -18.22 -6.47 -12.70
C ALA A 189 -17.39 -5.20 -12.43
N SER A 190 -17.05 -4.91 -11.17
CA SER A 190 -16.22 -3.76 -10.79
C SER A 190 -14.82 -3.84 -11.38
N LEU A 191 -14.18 -5.01 -11.32
CA LEU A 191 -12.85 -5.21 -11.88
C LEU A 191 -12.83 -5.12 -13.41
N ILE A 192 -13.88 -5.60 -14.11
CA ILE A 192 -14.02 -5.41 -15.56
C ILE A 192 -14.09 -3.93 -15.90
N ASN A 193 -14.89 -3.14 -15.16
CA ASN A 193 -14.99 -1.71 -15.39
C ASN A 193 -13.70 -0.97 -15.07
N LEU A 194 -12.98 -1.41 -14.04
CA LEU A 194 -11.65 -0.88 -13.66
C LEU A 194 -10.64 -1.04 -14.81
N VAL A 195 -10.53 -2.25 -15.36
CA VAL A 195 -9.63 -2.55 -16.49
C VAL A 195 -10.00 -1.73 -17.73
N LYS A 196 -11.29 -1.67 -18.08
CA LYS A 196 -11.76 -0.84 -19.21
C LYS A 196 -11.42 0.63 -19.03
N ALA A 197 -11.57 1.17 -17.83
CA ALA A 197 -11.23 2.57 -17.54
C ALA A 197 -9.72 2.81 -17.69
N ALA A 198 -8.89 1.89 -17.20
CA ALA A 198 -7.44 1.94 -17.38
C ALA A 198 -7.03 1.92 -18.87
N GLU A 199 -7.66 1.05 -19.69
CA GLU A 199 -7.44 1.00 -21.14
C GLU A 199 -7.80 2.32 -21.82
N ILE A 200 -8.93 2.94 -21.47
CA ILE A 200 -9.35 4.24 -22.01
C ILE A 200 -8.31 5.33 -21.68
N ILE A 201 -7.79 5.34 -20.47
CA ILE A 201 -6.78 6.34 -20.05
C ILE A 201 -5.45 6.12 -20.78
N ARG A 202 -4.99 4.87 -20.94
CA ARG A 202 -3.73 4.54 -21.63
C ARG A 202 -3.75 4.84 -23.14
N ASN A 203 -4.93 4.86 -23.75
CA ASN A 203 -5.09 5.11 -25.18
C ASN A 203 -5.39 6.59 -25.51
N LYS A 204 -5.37 7.47 -24.53
CA LYS A 204 -5.51 8.93 -24.71
C LYS A 204 -4.16 9.62 -24.80
#